data_124513c8bb361c2a757db049ea4b796a
#
_entry.id   124513c8bb361c2a757db049ea4b796a
#
_cell.length_a   1.000
_cell.length_b   1.000
_cell.length_c   1.000
_cell.angle_alpha   90.00
_cell.angle_beta   90.00
_cell.angle_gamma   90.00
#
_symmetry.space_group_name_H-M   'P 1'
#
loop_
_entity.id
_entity.type
_entity.pdbx_description
1 polymer ?
#
loop_
_entity_poly.entity_id
_entity_poly.type
_entity_poly.pdbx_seq_one_letter_code
_entity_poly.pdbx_strand_id
1 'polypeptide(L)'
;MIEDRLKEHQQNRDCNWQRLIFILRKHLDIWSHQNIKPYWGEIKISHMPVIFNINMEGSTSIDIARKSMLAKQSISRTIKELQQKGFVVAKPMKHDKRSELLELSTEGKQFVLEASDAAVNLQQSYKELVGAEKLAIAEEVINKIIAYHEKLEEESGGFELD
;
A
#
# COMPACT_ATOMS: atom_id res chain seq x y z
N MET A 1 -14.91 -4.51 -37.42
CA MET A 1 -13.66 -5.18 -36.94
C MET A 1 -13.12 -4.57 -35.63
N ILE A 2 -12.59 -3.35 -35.55
CA ILE A 2 -12.10 -2.78 -34.27
C ILE A 2 -13.27 -2.45 -33.34
N GLU A 3 -14.31 -1.82 -33.85
CA GLU A 3 -15.50 -1.45 -33.09
C GLU A 3 -16.26 -2.67 -32.53
N ASP A 4 -16.33 -3.77 -33.29
CA ASP A 4 -17.00 -4.99 -32.84
C ASP A 4 -16.23 -5.64 -31.69
N ARG A 5 -14.89 -5.70 -31.81
CA ARG A 5 -14.02 -6.16 -30.72
C ARG A 5 -14.09 -5.26 -29.49
N LEU A 6 -14.20 -3.95 -29.65
CA LEU A 6 -14.36 -3.01 -28.54
C LEU A 6 -15.70 -3.22 -27.83
N LYS A 7 -16.79 -3.46 -28.57
CA LYS A 7 -18.10 -3.78 -27.99
C LYS A 7 -18.07 -5.09 -27.20
N GLU A 8 -17.43 -6.13 -27.72
CA GLU A 8 -17.26 -7.40 -27.04
C GLU A 8 -16.46 -7.25 -25.74
N HIS A 9 -15.34 -6.51 -25.78
CA HIS A 9 -14.57 -6.20 -24.59
C HIS A 9 -15.34 -5.35 -23.58
N GLN A 10 -16.19 -4.44 -24.04
CA GLN A 10 -17.04 -3.64 -23.14
C GLN A 10 -18.10 -4.51 -22.44
N GLN A 11 -18.68 -5.51 -23.13
CA GLN A 11 -19.65 -6.43 -22.52
C GLN A 11 -19.02 -7.34 -21.45
N ASN A 12 -17.75 -7.75 -21.66
CA ASN A 12 -16.99 -8.58 -20.70
C ASN A 12 -16.24 -7.78 -19.63
N ARG A 13 -16.43 -6.48 -19.61
CA ARG A 13 -15.67 -5.54 -18.76
C ARG A 13 -15.85 -5.81 -17.27
N ASP A 14 -17.02 -6.27 -16.84
CA ASP A 14 -17.36 -6.44 -15.43
C ASP A 14 -16.76 -7.71 -14.79
N CYS A 15 -16.24 -8.65 -15.61
CA CYS A 15 -15.55 -9.85 -15.16
C CYS A 15 -14.01 -9.71 -15.14
N ASN A 16 -13.49 -8.52 -15.46
CA ASN A 16 -12.05 -8.28 -15.53
C ASN A 16 -11.49 -8.05 -14.12
N TRP A 17 -10.57 -8.92 -13.68
CA TRP A 17 -9.90 -8.85 -12.38
C TRP A 17 -9.21 -7.51 -12.12
N GLN A 18 -8.51 -6.97 -13.10
CA GLN A 18 -7.81 -5.68 -12.99
C GLN A 18 -8.80 -4.55 -12.66
N ARG A 19 -9.97 -4.56 -13.34
CA ARG A 19 -11.03 -3.60 -13.06
C ARG A 19 -11.64 -3.79 -11.67
N LEU A 20 -11.89 -5.04 -11.25
CA LEU A 20 -12.42 -5.32 -9.92
C LEU A 20 -11.47 -4.86 -8.82
N ILE A 21 -10.18 -5.13 -8.96
CA ILE A 21 -9.15 -4.68 -8.02
C ILE A 21 -9.08 -3.15 -8.00
N PHE A 22 -9.12 -2.49 -9.16
CA PHE A 22 -9.12 -1.03 -9.25
C PHE A 22 -10.34 -0.41 -8.54
N ILE A 23 -11.54 -0.97 -8.75
CA ILE A 23 -12.77 -0.50 -8.10
C ILE A 23 -12.69 -0.75 -6.58
N LEU A 24 -12.26 -1.94 -6.17
CA LEU A 24 -12.09 -2.28 -4.76
C LEU A 24 -11.10 -1.32 -4.10
N ARG A 25 -9.94 -1.09 -4.71
CA ARG A 25 -8.94 -0.13 -4.22
C ARG A 25 -9.52 1.26 -4.02
N LYS A 26 -10.28 1.77 -4.99
CA LYS A 26 -10.96 3.07 -4.87
C LYS A 26 -11.87 3.13 -3.63
N HIS A 27 -12.66 2.08 -3.40
CA HIS A 27 -13.55 2.04 -2.24
C HIS A 27 -12.80 1.88 -0.91
N LEU A 28 -11.70 1.14 -0.89
CA LEU A 28 -10.81 1.06 0.28
C LEU A 28 -10.16 2.42 0.59
N ASP A 29 -9.75 3.17 -0.41
CA ASP A 29 -9.19 4.51 -0.23
C ASP A 29 -10.26 5.48 0.33
N ILE A 30 -11.50 5.42 -0.15
CA ILE A 30 -12.63 6.19 0.39
C ILE A 30 -12.92 5.79 1.84
N TRP A 31 -12.97 4.48 2.11
CA TRP A 31 -13.18 3.96 3.46
C TRP A 31 -12.08 4.43 4.42
N SER A 32 -10.82 4.34 4.01
CA SER A 32 -9.68 4.83 4.80
C SER A 32 -9.83 6.30 5.14
N HIS A 33 -10.26 7.12 4.16
CA HIS A 33 -10.52 8.54 4.36
C HIS A 33 -11.59 8.80 5.43
N GLN A 34 -12.61 7.96 5.51
CA GLN A 34 -13.72 8.15 6.41
C GLN A 34 -13.47 7.59 7.82
N ASN A 35 -12.62 6.57 7.95
CA ASN A 35 -12.50 5.77 9.16
C ASN A 35 -11.16 5.91 9.90
N ILE A 36 -10.10 6.37 9.23
CA ILE A 36 -8.80 6.59 9.89
C ILE A 36 -8.73 8.03 10.40
N LYS A 37 -9.42 8.30 11.51
CA LYS A 37 -9.43 9.56 12.24
C LYS A 37 -8.59 9.39 13.52
N PRO A 38 -8.03 10.44 14.10
CA PRO A 38 -8.14 11.88 13.77
C PRO A 38 -7.11 12.39 12.75
N TYR A 39 -6.26 11.54 12.19
CA TYR A 39 -5.10 11.94 11.37
C TYR A 39 -5.45 12.37 9.94
N TRP A 40 -6.72 12.30 9.57
CA TRP A 40 -7.12 12.72 8.23
C TRP A 40 -6.95 14.24 8.08
N GLY A 41 -6.24 14.63 7.02
CA GLY A 41 -5.77 16.00 6.83
C GLY A 41 -4.29 16.17 7.15
N GLU A 42 -3.77 15.43 8.14
CA GLU A 42 -2.34 15.33 8.41
C GLU A 42 -1.68 14.26 7.54
N ILE A 43 -2.31 13.08 7.44
CA ILE A 43 -1.87 11.96 6.59
C ILE A 43 -2.72 11.91 5.34
N LYS A 44 -2.08 11.83 4.17
CA LYS A 44 -2.73 11.65 2.86
C LYS A 44 -2.65 10.18 2.44
N ILE A 45 -3.53 9.73 1.53
CA ILE A 45 -3.46 8.39 0.92
C ILE A 45 -2.08 8.13 0.30
N SER A 46 -1.48 9.15 -0.33
CA SER A 46 -0.13 9.06 -0.89
C SER A 46 0.99 8.83 0.13
N HIS A 47 0.74 9.06 1.42
CA HIS A 47 1.68 8.77 2.50
C HIS A 47 1.65 7.30 2.94
N MET A 48 0.52 6.61 2.73
CA MET A 48 0.29 5.24 3.20
C MET A 48 1.37 4.25 2.72
N PRO A 49 1.76 4.22 1.41
CA PRO A 49 2.78 3.29 0.94
C PRO A 49 4.15 3.50 1.61
N VAL A 50 4.44 4.70 2.09
CA VAL A 50 5.70 4.98 2.79
C VAL A 50 5.60 4.60 4.25
N ILE A 51 4.61 5.13 4.97
CA ILE A 51 4.52 4.98 6.43
C ILE A 51 4.30 3.51 6.86
N PHE A 52 3.52 2.72 6.09
CA PHE A 52 3.30 1.31 6.36
C PHE A 52 4.47 0.39 5.98
N ASN A 53 5.46 0.90 5.21
CA ASN A 53 6.66 0.13 4.85
C ASN A 53 7.88 0.48 5.71
N ILE A 54 7.72 1.32 6.74
CA ILE A 54 8.76 1.54 7.77
C ILE A 54 8.66 0.44 8.81
N ASN A 55 9.69 -0.39 8.92
CA ASN A 55 9.78 -1.45 9.94
C ASN A 55 9.97 -0.88 11.35
N MET A 56 9.73 -1.67 12.39
CA MET A 56 9.89 -1.26 13.78
C MET A 56 11.34 -0.87 14.13
N GLU A 57 12.30 -1.55 13.50
CA GLU A 57 13.74 -1.28 13.66
C GLU A 57 14.24 -0.17 12.73
N GLY A 58 13.34 0.46 11.99
CA GLY A 58 13.62 1.43 10.95
C GLY A 58 13.80 0.81 9.56
N SER A 59 13.82 1.67 8.55
CA SER A 59 13.99 1.29 7.14
C SER A 59 14.78 2.35 6.39
N THR A 60 15.55 1.96 5.38
CA THR A 60 16.15 2.94 4.46
C THR A 60 15.15 3.40 3.40
N SER A 61 15.39 4.56 2.81
CA SER A 61 14.55 5.05 1.70
C SER A 61 14.54 4.09 0.49
N ILE A 62 15.63 3.35 0.30
CA ILE A 62 15.75 2.33 -0.77
C ILE A 62 14.85 1.14 -0.47
N ASP A 63 14.83 0.65 0.79
CA ASP A 63 13.96 -0.47 1.18
C ASP A 63 12.48 -0.11 1.08
N ILE A 64 12.13 1.13 1.48
CA ILE A 64 10.78 1.65 1.36
C ILE A 64 10.38 1.75 -0.12
N ALA A 65 11.24 2.28 -0.98
CA ALA A 65 10.98 2.38 -2.42
C ALA A 65 10.70 1.01 -3.05
N ARG A 66 11.53 0.02 -2.74
CA ARG A 66 11.37 -1.36 -3.24
C ARG A 66 10.02 -1.97 -2.83
N LYS A 67 9.61 -1.78 -1.57
CA LYS A 67 8.36 -2.34 -1.04
C LYS A 67 7.11 -1.57 -1.48
N SER A 68 7.22 -0.27 -1.69
CA SER A 68 6.06 0.58 -1.99
C SER A 68 5.71 0.65 -3.48
N MET A 69 6.57 0.12 -4.35
CA MET A 69 6.41 0.18 -5.82
C MET A 69 6.15 1.61 -6.32
N LEU A 70 6.80 2.59 -5.70
CA LEU A 70 6.70 4.00 -6.06
C LEU A 70 8.04 4.49 -6.62
N ALA A 71 7.98 5.42 -7.56
CA ALA A 71 9.17 6.09 -8.08
C ALA A 71 9.99 6.73 -6.94
N LYS A 72 11.30 6.60 -7.02
CA LYS A 72 12.26 7.05 -5.98
C LYS A 72 12.09 8.53 -5.60
N GLN A 73 11.76 9.38 -6.57
CA GLN A 73 11.49 10.79 -6.35
C GLN A 73 10.23 11.03 -5.51
N SER A 74 9.16 10.25 -5.77
CA SER A 74 7.90 10.30 -5.01
C SER A 74 8.13 9.88 -3.56
N ILE A 75 8.92 8.83 -3.32
CA ILE A 75 9.31 8.37 -1.98
C ILE A 75 10.04 9.46 -1.20
N SER A 76 11.08 10.07 -1.80
CA SER A 76 11.87 11.11 -1.14
C SER A 76 11.04 12.33 -0.75
N ARG A 77 10.10 12.72 -1.61
CA ARG A 77 9.16 13.80 -1.32
C ARG A 77 8.21 13.43 -0.17
N THR A 78 7.62 12.24 -0.24
CA THR A 78 6.69 11.75 0.79
C THR A 78 7.37 11.62 2.15
N ILE A 79 8.60 11.10 2.21
CA ILE A 79 9.40 11.04 3.45
C ILE A 79 9.57 12.43 4.06
N LYS A 80 9.96 13.44 3.24
CA LYS A 80 10.11 14.82 3.73
C LYS A 80 8.80 15.40 4.27
N GLU A 81 7.67 15.15 3.59
CA GLU A 81 6.35 15.60 4.07
C GLU A 81 6.01 14.93 5.41
N LEU A 82 6.26 13.63 5.57
CA LEU A 82 6.02 12.91 6.82
C LEU A 82 6.94 13.35 7.96
N GLN A 83 8.21 13.69 7.66
CA GLN A 83 9.15 14.26 8.64
C GLN A 83 8.69 15.64 9.10
N GLN A 84 8.29 16.53 8.18
CA GLN A 84 7.78 17.86 8.50
C GLN A 84 6.50 17.82 9.35
N LYS A 85 5.69 16.78 9.17
CA LYS A 85 4.46 16.55 9.94
C LYS A 85 4.71 15.80 11.26
N GLY A 86 5.94 15.38 11.54
CA GLY A 86 6.30 14.72 12.77
C GLY A 86 5.98 13.23 12.87
N PHE A 87 5.60 12.57 11.77
CA PHE A 87 5.28 11.13 11.77
C PHE A 87 6.49 10.23 11.57
N VAL A 88 7.56 10.76 10.97
CA VAL A 88 8.80 10.03 10.67
C VAL A 88 9.99 10.84 11.16
N VAL A 89 10.98 10.14 11.73
CA VAL A 89 12.26 10.70 12.13
C VAL A 89 13.39 10.00 11.38
N ALA A 90 14.45 10.75 11.04
CA ALA A 90 15.64 10.18 10.43
C ALA A 90 16.75 10.12 11.48
N LYS A 91 17.49 9.02 11.51
CA LYS A 91 18.69 8.81 12.32
C LYS A 91 19.86 8.45 11.44
N PRO A 92 21.08 8.97 11.71
CA PRO A 92 22.26 8.54 10.99
C PRO A 92 22.52 7.03 11.21
N MET A 93 22.86 6.30 10.17
CA MET A 93 23.27 4.91 10.32
C MET A 93 24.64 4.81 10.97
N LYS A 94 24.82 3.84 11.90
CA LYS A 94 26.08 3.67 12.66
C LYS A 94 27.30 3.38 11.78
N HIS A 95 27.09 2.69 10.65
CA HIS A 95 28.16 2.21 9.76
C HIS A 95 28.29 3.00 8.46
N ASP A 96 27.30 3.82 8.11
CA ASP A 96 27.32 4.67 6.92
C ASP A 96 26.61 6.00 7.20
N LYS A 97 27.40 7.02 7.49
CA LYS A 97 26.90 8.37 7.77
C LYS A 97 26.21 9.05 6.58
N ARG A 98 26.28 8.46 5.38
CA ARG A 98 25.61 8.96 4.18
C ARG A 98 24.20 8.38 4.01
N SER A 99 23.88 7.34 4.76
CA SER A 99 22.58 6.68 4.74
C SER A 99 21.83 7.00 6.03
N GLU A 100 20.55 7.30 5.88
CA GLU A 100 19.64 7.58 7.00
C GLU A 100 18.73 6.38 7.23
N LEU A 101 18.55 6.04 8.49
CA LEU A 101 17.53 5.11 8.95
C LEU A 101 16.28 5.91 9.32
N LEU A 102 15.18 5.61 8.66
CA LEU A 102 13.88 6.22 8.89
C LEU A 102 13.10 5.39 9.91
N GLU A 103 12.64 6.01 10.96
CA GLU A 103 11.83 5.38 12.00
C GLU A 103 10.51 6.11 12.15
N LEU A 104 9.47 5.40 12.58
CA LEU A 104 8.23 6.02 13.00
C LEU A 104 8.43 6.77 14.32
N SER A 105 7.97 8.02 14.39
CA SER A 105 7.84 8.75 15.65
C SER A 105 6.78 8.11 16.54
N THR A 106 6.55 8.65 17.73
CA THR A 106 5.44 8.23 18.60
C THR A 106 4.09 8.43 17.88
N GLU A 107 3.89 9.57 17.25
CA GLU A 107 2.71 9.91 16.46
C GLU A 107 2.56 9.00 15.25
N GLY A 108 3.67 8.69 14.55
CA GLY A 108 3.69 7.74 13.44
C GLY A 108 3.29 6.33 13.87
N LYS A 109 3.78 5.85 15.00
CA LYS A 109 3.42 4.55 15.58
C LYS A 109 1.95 4.50 15.97
N GLN A 110 1.46 5.55 16.61
CA GLN A 110 0.05 5.66 16.99
C GLN A 110 -0.86 5.63 15.77
N PHE A 111 -0.50 6.38 14.71
CA PHE A 111 -1.24 6.36 13.44
C PHE A 111 -1.28 4.95 12.84
N VAL A 112 -0.13 4.27 12.73
CA VAL A 112 -0.06 2.91 12.16
C VAL A 112 -0.90 1.93 12.97
N LEU A 113 -0.86 2.02 14.31
CA LEU A 113 -1.65 1.17 15.20
C LEU A 113 -3.15 1.38 14.96
N GLU A 114 -3.63 2.62 15.01
CA GLU A 114 -5.06 2.94 14.81
C GLU A 114 -5.56 2.55 13.41
N ALA A 115 -4.74 2.77 12.38
CA ALA A 115 -5.07 2.36 11.02
C ALA A 115 -5.13 0.82 10.89
N SER A 116 -4.24 0.10 11.58
CA SER A 116 -4.23 -1.36 11.61
C SER A 116 -5.46 -1.91 12.33
N ASP A 117 -5.84 -1.33 13.47
CA ASP A 117 -7.05 -1.70 14.22
C ASP A 117 -8.32 -1.47 13.39
N ALA A 118 -8.38 -0.34 12.68
CA ALA A 118 -9.48 -0.05 11.76
C ALA A 118 -9.55 -1.09 10.62
N ALA A 119 -8.43 -1.51 10.07
CA ALA A 119 -8.37 -2.54 9.03
C ALA A 119 -8.82 -3.92 9.55
N VAL A 120 -8.47 -4.30 10.79
CA VAL A 120 -8.94 -5.53 11.43
C VAL A 120 -10.46 -5.51 11.59
N ASN A 121 -11.03 -4.39 12.01
CA ASN A 121 -12.48 -4.23 12.13
C ASN A 121 -13.19 -4.33 10.76
N LEU A 122 -12.61 -3.74 9.71
CA LEU A 122 -13.13 -3.88 8.35
C LEU A 122 -13.10 -5.34 7.88
N GLN A 123 -12.03 -6.07 8.17
CA GLN A 123 -11.93 -7.48 7.82
C GLN A 123 -12.99 -8.33 8.55
N GLN A 124 -13.33 -7.99 9.79
CA GLN A 124 -14.43 -8.63 10.51
C GLN A 124 -15.78 -8.39 9.80
N SER A 125 -16.03 -7.17 9.31
CA SER A 125 -17.22 -6.86 8.54
C SER A 125 -17.27 -7.66 7.21
N TYR A 126 -16.13 -7.92 6.59
CA TYR A 126 -16.08 -8.79 5.40
C TYR A 126 -16.41 -10.25 5.73
N LYS A 127 -15.93 -10.77 6.88
CA LYS A 127 -16.30 -12.12 7.34
C LYS A 127 -17.81 -12.25 7.55
N GLU A 128 -18.44 -11.22 8.10
CA GLU A 128 -19.89 -11.19 8.29
C GLU A 128 -20.66 -11.12 6.97
N LEU A 129 -20.14 -10.36 5.99
CA LEU A 129 -20.75 -10.17 4.69
C LEU A 129 -20.72 -11.44 3.81
N VAL A 130 -19.56 -12.11 3.71
CA VAL A 130 -19.37 -13.21 2.75
C VAL A 130 -19.14 -14.58 3.40
N GLY A 131 -18.93 -14.62 4.71
CA GLY A 131 -18.54 -15.81 5.47
C GLY A 131 -17.02 -16.00 5.53
N ALA A 132 -16.53 -16.54 6.63
CA ALA A 132 -15.09 -16.71 6.89
C ALA A 132 -14.39 -17.61 5.85
N GLU A 133 -15.06 -18.69 5.43
CA GLU A 133 -14.50 -19.63 4.45
C GLU A 133 -14.27 -18.98 3.08
N LYS A 134 -15.27 -18.26 2.55
CA LYS A 134 -15.14 -17.58 1.27
C LYS A 134 -14.10 -16.47 1.30
N LEU A 135 -14.00 -15.75 2.42
CA LEU A 135 -12.98 -14.72 2.60
C LEU A 135 -11.58 -15.34 2.59
N ALA A 136 -11.37 -16.45 3.32
CA ALA A 136 -10.10 -17.16 3.34
C ALA A 136 -9.68 -17.67 1.95
N ILE A 137 -10.63 -18.21 1.16
CA ILE A 137 -10.38 -18.62 -0.22
C ILE A 137 -9.99 -17.42 -1.09
N ALA A 138 -10.69 -16.29 -0.95
CA ALA A 138 -10.36 -15.07 -1.71
C ALA A 138 -8.94 -14.54 -1.36
N GLU A 139 -8.57 -14.55 -0.09
CA GLU A 139 -7.23 -14.18 0.40
C GLU A 139 -6.16 -15.12 -0.17
N GLU A 140 -6.40 -16.44 -0.17
CA GLU A 140 -5.49 -17.43 -0.76
C GLU A 140 -5.28 -17.19 -2.26
N VAL A 141 -6.36 -16.95 -3.00
CA VAL A 141 -6.30 -16.68 -4.45
C VAL A 141 -5.51 -15.40 -4.73
N ILE A 142 -5.79 -14.33 -4.00
CA ILE A 142 -5.09 -13.05 -4.17
C ILE A 142 -3.59 -13.21 -3.87
N ASN A 143 -3.22 -13.89 -2.78
CA ASN A 143 -1.82 -14.13 -2.43
C ASN A 143 -1.10 -14.96 -3.48
N LYS A 144 -1.74 -15.96 -4.08
CA LYS A 144 -1.15 -16.75 -5.19
C LYS A 144 -0.91 -15.89 -6.43
N ILE A 145 -1.83 -14.97 -6.74
CA ILE A 145 -1.68 -14.05 -7.88
C ILE A 145 -0.53 -13.06 -7.60
N ILE A 146 -0.43 -12.54 -6.38
CA ILE A 146 0.68 -11.66 -5.97
C ILE A 146 2.01 -12.40 -6.14
N ALA A 147 2.16 -13.58 -5.55
CA ALA A 147 3.39 -14.38 -5.65
C ALA A 147 3.78 -14.72 -7.10
N TYR A 148 2.80 -14.93 -7.98
CA TYR A 148 3.07 -15.12 -9.41
C TYR A 148 3.70 -13.87 -10.04
N HIS A 149 3.21 -12.66 -9.71
CA HIS A 149 3.76 -11.42 -10.25
C HIS A 149 5.14 -11.10 -9.66
N GLU A 150 5.35 -11.32 -8.36
CA GLU A 150 6.65 -11.16 -7.70
C GLU A 150 7.73 -12.03 -8.39
N LYS A 151 7.39 -13.28 -8.70
CA LYS A 151 8.31 -14.16 -9.44
C LYS A 151 8.62 -13.65 -10.84
N LEU A 152 7.64 -13.13 -11.59
CA LEU A 152 7.87 -12.54 -12.90
C LEU A 152 8.78 -11.30 -12.84
N GLU A 153 8.65 -10.49 -11.79
CA GLU A 153 9.51 -9.33 -11.56
C GLU A 153 10.95 -9.75 -11.28
N GLU A 154 11.16 -10.77 -10.44
CA GLU A 154 12.49 -11.32 -10.19
C GLU A 154 13.14 -11.86 -11.47
N GLU A 155 12.40 -12.62 -12.29
CA GLU A 155 12.88 -13.19 -13.56
C GLU A 155 13.21 -12.11 -14.61
N SER A 156 12.51 -10.97 -14.58
CA SER A 156 12.74 -9.84 -15.49
C SER A 156 13.85 -8.88 -15.08
N GLY A 157 14.50 -9.12 -13.94
CA GLY A 157 15.57 -8.26 -13.41
C GLY A 157 15.06 -7.06 -12.60
N GLY A 158 13.81 -7.10 -12.19
CA GLY A 158 13.15 -6.04 -11.44
C GLY A 158 12.54 -4.96 -12.36
N PHE A 159 11.46 -4.34 -11.90
CA PHE A 159 10.82 -3.22 -12.58
C PHE A 159 11.28 -1.91 -11.93
N GLU A 160 12.12 -1.13 -12.63
CA GLU A 160 12.39 0.25 -12.19
C GLU A 160 11.26 1.15 -12.70
N LEU A 161 10.50 1.71 -11.77
CA LEU A 161 9.59 2.81 -12.06
C LEU A 161 10.42 4.09 -12.25
N ASP A 162 10.51 4.56 -13.48
CA ASP A 162 11.13 5.85 -13.84
C ASP A 162 10.40 7.04 -13.17
#